data_9f30a55a62553dc5868cffeae8a85612
#
_entry.id   9f30a55a62553dc5868cffeae8a85612
#
_cell.length_a   1.000
_cell.length_b   1.000
_cell.length_c   1.000
_cell.angle_alpha   90.00
_cell.angle_beta   90.00
_cell.angle_gamma   90.00
#
_symmetry.space_group_name_H-M   'P 1'
#
loop_
_entity.id
_entity.type
_entity.pdbx_description
1 polymer ?
#
loop_
_entity_poly.entity_id
_entity_poly.type
_entity_poly.pdbx_seq_one_letter_code
_entity_poly.pdbx_strand_id
1 'polypeptide(L)'
;MRIGTGYDVHRLEEGYRLIIGGVEIPYEKGLKGHSDADVLVHAVMDALLGAAALGDIGKLFPDTDEAYRGISSLKLLSRVGEVLSENGYRVENIDATIIAQAPKMRPYIDTMRQNMADTLGLDLSQVSVKATTEEHLGFTGRGEGISAQAAALLSSK
;
A
#
# COMPACT_ATOMS: atom_id res chain seq x y z
N MET A 1 -22.47 2.89 3.62
CA MET A 1 -21.04 3.19 3.58
C MET A 1 -20.27 2.39 4.61
N ARG A 2 -19.04 2.02 4.29
CA ARG A 2 -18.19 1.18 5.16
C ARG A 2 -16.78 1.74 5.16
N ILE A 3 -16.15 1.83 6.33
CA ILE A 3 -14.78 2.30 6.49
C ILE A 3 -13.89 1.13 6.88
N GLY A 4 -12.67 1.13 6.37
CA GLY A 4 -11.64 0.19 6.76
C GLY A 4 -10.32 0.91 6.96
N THR A 5 -9.45 0.33 7.77
CA THR A 5 -8.10 0.84 7.99
C THR A 5 -7.09 -0.27 7.72
N GLY A 6 -5.91 0.14 7.30
CA GLY A 6 -4.79 -0.77 7.05
C GLY A 6 -3.51 -0.21 7.60
N TYR A 7 -2.63 -1.11 8.00
CA TYR A 7 -1.29 -0.78 8.48
C TYR A 7 -0.33 -1.84 7.95
N ASP A 8 0.83 -1.41 7.45
CA ASP A 8 1.88 -2.33 7.05
C ASP A 8 3.25 -1.77 7.40
N VAL A 9 4.22 -2.63 7.55
CA VAL A 9 5.60 -2.27 7.86
C VAL A 9 6.53 -3.29 7.22
N HIS A 10 7.62 -2.78 6.64
CA HIS A 10 8.69 -3.63 6.11
C HIS A 10 10.04 -3.08 6.56
N ARG A 11 11.00 -4.01 6.75
CA ARG A 11 12.38 -3.66 7.11
C ARG A 11 13.10 -3.10 5.90
N LEU A 12 13.91 -2.05 6.12
CA LEU A 12 14.85 -1.53 5.13
C LEU A 12 16.15 -2.33 5.20
N GLU A 13 16.58 -2.88 4.08
CA GLU A 13 17.84 -3.64 3.99
C GLU A 13 18.54 -3.35 2.66
N GLU A 14 19.86 -3.46 2.67
CA GLU A 14 20.65 -3.40 1.44
C GLU A 14 20.33 -4.59 0.54
N GLY A 15 20.47 -4.42 -0.77
CA GLY A 15 20.24 -5.48 -1.74
C GLY A 15 18.80 -5.61 -2.23
N TYR A 16 17.89 -4.79 -1.72
CA TYR A 16 16.50 -4.77 -2.15
C TYR A 16 16.17 -3.46 -2.88
N ARG A 17 15.24 -3.54 -3.83
CA ARG A 17 14.69 -2.34 -4.48
C ARG A 17 13.66 -1.69 -3.56
N LEU A 18 13.60 -0.37 -3.59
CA LEU A 18 12.60 0.39 -2.85
C LEU A 18 11.43 0.71 -3.77
N ILE A 19 10.32 -0.01 -3.58
CA ILE A 19 9.10 0.17 -4.37
C ILE A 19 7.99 0.59 -3.42
N ILE A 20 7.42 1.77 -3.65
CA ILE A 20 6.33 2.32 -2.84
C ILE A 20 5.29 2.93 -3.79
N GLY A 21 4.03 2.52 -3.64
CA GLY A 21 2.96 2.97 -4.53
C GLY A 21 3.21 2.61 -5.99
N GLY A 22 3.88 1.49 -6.22
CA GLY A 22 4.26 1.03 -7.55
C GLY A 22 5.41 1.81 -8.19
N VAL A 23 6.07 2.71 -7.44
CA VAL A 23 7.18 3.52 -7.94
C VAL A 23 8.49 2.98 -7.38
N GLU A 24 9.46 2.71 -8.26
CA GLU A 24 10.80 2.37 -7.81
C GLU A 24 11.56 3.66 -7.49
N ILE A 25 11.94 3.81 -6.24
CA ILE A 25 12.60 5.01 -5.73
C ILE A 25 14.09 4.72 -5.58
N PRO A 26 14.97 5.55 -6.18
CA PRO A 26 16.41 5.38 -5.99
C PRO A 26 16.77 5.59 -4.52
N TYR A 27 17.38 4.58 -3.91
CA TYR A 27 17.82 4.63 -2.53
C TYR A 27 18.83 3.51 -2.29
N GLU A 28 19.66 3.67 -1.25
CA GLU A 28 20.71 2.71 -0.90
C GLU A 28 20.16 1.40 -0.32
N LYS A 29 18.92 1.41 0.16
CA LYS A 29 18.22 0.25 0.73
C LYS A 29 16.84 0.11 0.09
N GLY A 30 16.28 -1.07 0.21
CA GLY A 30 14.90 -1.33 -0.20
C GLY A 30 14.15 -2.08 0.88
N LEU A 31 12.88 -2.33 0.63
CA LEU A 31 12.01 -3.02 1.58
C LEU A 31 12.05 -4.52 1.33
N LYS A 32 12.19 -5.27 2.42
CA LYS A 32 12.25 -6.73 2.40
C LYS A 32 10.86 -7.33 2.58
N GLY A 33 10.48 -8.24 1.70
CA GLY A 33 9.22 -8.97 1.78
C GLY A 33 9.11 -10.04 0.71
N HIS A 34 8.04 -10.84 0.77
CA HIS A 34 7.79 -11.94 -0.15
C HIS A 34 7.41 -11.44 -1.56
N SER A 35 6.52 -10.44 -1.64
CA SER A 35 6.18 -9.74 -2.89
C SER A 35 7.23 -8.66 -3.17
N ASP A 36 6.87 -7.57 -3.83
CA ASP A 36 7.76 -6.41 -3.99
C ASP A 36 7.89 -5.57 -2.71
N ALA A 37 7.24 -5.97 -1.62
CA ALA A 37 7.24 -5.32 -0.32
C ALA A 37 6.75 -3.86 -0.37
N ASP A 38 5.81 -3.56 -1.26
CA ASP A 38 5.22 -2.22 -1.38
C ASP A 38 4.34 -1.92 -0.17
N VAL A 39 4.93 -1.27 0.83
CA VAL A 39 4.28 -1.02 2.12
C VAL A 39 3.02 -0.17 1.98
N LEU A 40 2.99 0.76 1.04
CA LEU A 40 1.84 1.64 0.81
C LEU A 40 0.67 0.86 0.21
N VAL A 41 0.92 0.12 -0.85
CA VAL A 41 -0.14 -0.66 -1.53
C VAL A 41 -0.66 -1.75 -0.61
N HIS A 42 0.20 -2.38 0.21
CA HIS A 42 -0.24 -3.38 1.20
C HIS A 42 -1.19 -2.77 2.23
N ALA A 43 -0.87 -1.59 2.77
CA ALA A 43 -1.76 -0.91 3.73
C ALA A 43 -3.11 -0.55 3.08
N VAL A 44 -3.09 -0.09 1.84
CA VAL A 44 -4.31 0.23 1.10
C VAL A 44 -5.17 -1.01 0.86
N MET A 45 -4.56 -2.12 0.47
CA MET A 45 -5.29 -3.37 0.26
C MET A 45 -5.96 -3.85 1.54
N ASP A 46 -5.27 -3.80 2.68
CA ASP A 46 -5.85 -4.19 3.97
C ASP A 46 -7.00 -3.26 4.38
N ALA A 47 -6.88 -1.97 4.10
CA ALA A 47 -7.97 -1.02 4.36
C ALA A 47 -9.21 -1.38 3.54
N LEU A 48 -9.03 -1.68 2.26
CA LEU A 48 -10.11 -2.05 1.36
C LEU A 48 -10.80 -3.36 1.78
N LEU A 49 -10.01 -4.39 2.05
CA LEU A 49 -10.53 -5.69 2.49
C LEU A 49 -11.21 -5.58 3.85
N GLY A 50 -10.63 -4.82 4.77
CA GLY A 50 -11.20 -4.59 6.10
C GLY A 50 -12.56 -3.88 6.03
N ALA A 51 -12.69 -2.87 5.16
CA ALA A 51 -13.97 -2.17 4.97
C ALA A 51 -15.08 -3.12 4.51
N ALA A 52 -14.74 -4.12 3.70
CA ALA A 52 -15.69 -5.12 3.20
C ALA A 52 -15.84 -6.33 4.14
N ALA A 53 -15.13 -6.35 5.26
CA ALA A 53 -15.09 -7.48 6.20
C ALA A 53 -14.63 -8.79 5.54
N LEU A 54 -13.66 -8.70 4.62
CA LEU A 54 -13.13 -9.84 3.87
C LEU A 54 -11.78 -10.32 4.39
N GLY A 55 -11.34 -9.82 5.54
CA GLY A 55 -10.07 -10.20 6.15
C GLY A 55 -8.93 -9.28 5.71
N ASP A 56 -7.80 -9.87 5.40
CA ASP A 56 -6.57 -9.16 5.06
C ASP A 56 -5.87 -9.78 3.85
N ILE A 57 -4.78 -9.16 3.43
CA ILE A 57 -4.00 -9.64 2.28
C ILE A 57 -3.33 -10.99 2.55
N GLY A 58 -2.98 -11.28 3.81
CA GLY A 58 -2.39 -12.57 4.17
C GLY A 58 -3.35 -13.74 3.95
N LYS A 59 -4.65 -13.51 4.13
CA LYS A 59 -5.68 -14.49 3.85
C LYS A 59 -5.88 -14.68 2.35
N LEU A 60 -5.91 -13.58 1.58
CA LEU A 60 -6.16 -13.63 0.14
C LEU A 60 -4.92 -14.04 -0.66
N PHE A 61 -3.74 -13.60 -0.23
CA PHE A 61 -2.47 -13.84 -0.90
C PHE A 61 -1.43 -14.37 0.10
N PRO A 62 -1.49 -15.66 0.51
CA PRO A 62 -0.54 -16.19 1.49
C PRO A 62 0.91 -16.04 1.02
N ASP A 63 1.81 -15.58 1.90
CA ASP A 63 3.23 -15.43 1.62
C ASP A 63 3.96 -16.78 1.47
N THR A 64 3.28 -17.88 1.80
CA THR A 64 3.77 -19.23 1.55
C THR A 64 3.55 -19.70 0.11
N ASP A 65 2.75 -18.97 -0.68
CA ASP A 65 2.46 -19.33 -2.07
C ASP A 65 3.54 -18.73 -2.98
N GLU A 66 4.30 -19.59 -3.65
CA GLU A 66 5.34 -19.19 -4.60
C GLU A 66 4.82 -18.36 -5.77
N ALA A 67 3.53 -18.47 -6.11
CA ALA A 67 2.92 -17.69 -7.18
C ALA A 67 3.00 -16.18 -6.92
N TYR A 68 3.11 -15.75 -5.65
CA TYR A 68 3.17 -14.34 -5.27
C TYR A 68 4.57 -13.84 -4.99
N ARG A 69 5.57 -14.69 -5.10
CA ARG A 69 6.95 -14.32 -4.84
C ARG A 69 7.45 -13.29 -5.85
N GLY A 70 7.90 -12.14 -5.36
CA GLY A 70 8.38 -11.04 -6.19
C GLY A 70 7.31 -10.34 -7.02
N ILE A 71 6.04 -10.67 -6.84
CA ILE A 71 4.96 -10.10 -7.62
C ILE A 71 4.78 -8.61 -7.33
N SER A 72 4.39 -7.85 -8.36
CA SER A 72 4.00 -6.45 -8.20
C SER A 72 2.75 -6.35 -7.34
N SER A 73 2.80 -5.53 -6.29
CA SER A 73 1.64 -5.31 -5.42
C SER A 73 0.49 -4.61 -6.14
N LEU A 74 0.76 -3.87 -7.22
CA LEU A 74 -0.32 -3.30 -8.04
C LEU A 74 -1.16 -4.38 -8.72
N LYS A 75 -0.57 -5.52 -9.07
CA LYS A 75 -1.33 -6.67 -9.59
C LYS A 75 -2.22 -7.25 -8.49
N LEU A 76 -1.72 -7.33 -7.27
CA LEU A 76 -2.52 -7.79 -6.13
C LEU A 76 -3.65 -6.80 -5.85
N LEU A 77 -3.37 -5.50 -5.92
CA LEU A 77 -4.39 -4.45 -5.73
C LEU A 77 -5.51 -4.57 -6.78
N SER A 78 -5.15 -4.85 -8.03
CA SER A 78 -6.13 -5.08 -9.09
C SER A 78 -7.08 -6.24 -8.71
N ARG A 79 -6.52 -7.32 -8.19
CA ARG A 79 -7.33 -8.47 -7.73
C ARG A 79 -8.22 -8.10 -6.54
N VAL A 80 -7.73 -7.29 -5.61
CA VAL A 80 -8.55 -6.79 -4.50
C VAL A 80 -9.75 -5.99 -5.06
N GLY A 81 -9.51 -5.12 -6.03
CA GLY A 81 -10.57 -4.37 -6.69
C GLY A 81 -11.65 -5.28 -7.30
N GLU A 82 -11.24 -6.36 -7.96
CA GLU A 82 -12.18 -7.36 -8.51
C GLU A 82 -12.98 -8.02 -7.39
N VAL A 83 -12.32 -8.44 -6.32
CA VAL A 83 -12.99 -9.09 -5.17
C VAL A 83 -14.02 -8.15 -4.55
N LEU A 84 -13.71 -6.88 -4.38
CA LEU A 84 -14.68 -5.90 -3.88
C LEU A 84 -15.90 -5.81 -4.79
N SER A 85 -15.67 -5.70 -6.09
CA SER A 85 -16.74 -5.62 -7.08
C SER A 85 -17.61 -6.86 -7.08
N GLU A 86 -17.00 -8.05 -7.01
CA GLU A 86 -17.71 -9.33 -6.92
C GLU A 86 -18.60 -9.42 -5.67
N ASN A 87 -18.21 -8.71 -4.60
CA ASN A 87 -18.96 -8.68 -3.34
C ASN A 87 -19.95 -7.49 -3.26
N GLY A 88 -20.12 -6.77 -4.35
CA GLY A 88 -21.12 -5.70 -4.43
C GLY A 88 -20.69 -4.35 -3.89
N TYR A 89 -19.40 -4.10 -3.80
CA TYR A 89 -18.86 -2.83 -3.28
C TYR A 89 -18.17 -2.02 -4.37
N ARG A 90 -18.16 -0.71 -4.16
CA ARG A 90 -17.32 0.23 -4.92
C ARG A 90 -16.48 1.04 -3.95
N VAL A 91 -15.31 1.47 -4.41
CA VAL A 91 -14.43 2.34 -3.64
C VAL A 91 -14.87 3.79 -3.82
N GLU A 92 -15.12 4.48 -2.72
CA GLU A 92 -15.44 5.91 -2.74
C GLU A 92 -14.17 6.76 -2.69
N ASN A 93 -13.29 6.49 -1.71
CA ASN A 93 -12.00 7.16 -1.65
C ASN A 93 -11.02 6.39 -0.76
N ILE A 94 -9.75 6.75 -0.93
CA ILE A 94 -8.63 6.19 -0.18
C ILE A 94 -7.78 7.35 0.33
N ASP A 95 -7.36 7.28 1.59
CA ASP A 95 -6.37 8.20 2.15
C ASP A 95 -5.28 7.38 2.83
N ALA A 96 -4.03 7.67 2.53
CA ALA A 96 -2.90 6.91 3.05
C ALA A 96 -1.75 7.83 3.47
N THR A 97 -0.96 7.36 4.43
CA THR A 97 0.21 8.07 4.93
C THR A 97 1.41 7.13 4.93
N ILE A 98 2.50 7.57 4.30
CA ILE A 98 3.80 6.90 4.33
C ILE A 98 4.58 7.48 5.50
N ILE A 99 5.14 6.61 6.34
CA ILE A 99 5.95 7.01 7.50
C ILE A 99 7.37 6.54 7.26
N ALA A 100 8.25 7.49 6.91
CA ALA A 100 9.64 7.20 6.55
C ALA A 100 10.53 8.39 6.89
N GLN A 101 11.69 8.11 7.47
CA GLN A 101 12.67 9.15 7.74
C GLN A 101 13.32 9.63 6.45
N ALA A 102 13.61 8.72 5.54
CA ALA A 102 14.20 8.95 4.23
C ALA A 102 13.85 7.75 3.31
N PRO A 103 13.92 7.90 1.99
CA PRO A 103 14.14 9.13 1.23
C PRO A 103 12.90 10.04 1.22
N LYS A 104 13.02 11.24 0.64
CA LYS A 104 11.88 12.13 0.47
C LYS A 104 10.87 11.52 -0.50
N MET A 105 9.60 11.47 -0.10
CA MET A 105 8.54 10.86 -0.90
C MET A 105 7.86 11.86 -1.84
N ARG A 106 7.91 13.15 -1.53
CA ARG A 106 7.16 14.17 -2.27
C ARG A 106 7.28 14.10 -3.79
N PRO A 107 8.47 13.89 -4.37
CA PRO A 107 8.59 13.84 -5.84
C PRO A 107 7.81 12.68 -6.49
N TYR A 108 7.44 11.67 -5.71
CA TYR A 108 6.85 10.43 -6.22
C TYR A 108 5.36 10.30 -5.89
N ILE A 109 4.83 11.14 -5.01
CA ILE A 109 3.47 10.98 -4.46
C ILE A 109 2.40 11.00 -5.55
N ASP A 110 2.46 11.92 -6.49
CA ASP A 110 1.43 12.01 -7.53
C ASP A 110 1.44 10.78 -8.45
N THR A 111 2.62 10.23 -8.74
CA THR A 111 2.73 8.99 -9.51
C THR A 111 2.17 7.80 -8.72
N MET A 112 2.43 7.73 -7.41
CA MET A 112 1.85 6.70 -6.55
C MET A 112 0.32 6.75 -6.58
N ARG A 113 -0.25 7.94 -6.46
CA ARG A 113 -1.70 8.15 -6.52
C ARG A 113 -2.27 7.69 -7.85
N GLN A 114 -1.62 8.08 -8.94
CA GLN A 114 -2.06 7.73 -10.29
C GLN A 114 -2.01 6.22 -10.51
N ASN A 115 -0.95 5.56 -10.06
CA ASN A 115 -0.81 4.11 -10.17
C ASN A 115 -1.97 3.38 -9.50
N MET A 116 -2.32 3.79 -8.29
CA MET A 116 -3.42 3.15 -7.55
C MET A 116 -4.79 3.52 -8.14
N ALA A 117 -4.98 4.76 -8.56
CA ALA A 117 -6.22 5.19 -9.20
C ALA A 117 -6.44 4.41 -10.50
N ASP A 118 -5.43 4.31 -11.35
CA ASP A 118 -5.52 3.56 -12.61
C ASP A 118 -5.82 2.08 -12.37
N THR A 119 -5.16 1.49 -11.37
CA THR A 119 -5.35 0.07 -11.01
C THR A 119 -6.77 -0.22 -10.57
N LEU A 120 -7.40 0.71 -9.85
CA LEU A 120 -8.73 0.53 -9.27
C LEU A 120 -9.85 1.17 -10.12
N GLY A 121 -9.50 1.86 -11.21
CA GLY A 121 -10.49 2.56 -12.04
C GLY A 121 -11.10 3.77 -11.33
N LEU A 122 -10.31 4.49 -10.54
CA LEU A 122 -10.74 5.67 -9.79
C LEU A 122 -10.22 6.96 -10.42
N ASP A 123 -10.88 8.08 -10.11
CA ASP A 123 -10.34 9.39 -10.39
C ASP A 123 -9.19 9.69 -9.42
N LEU A 124 -8.22 10.48 -9.85
CA LEU A 124 -7.09 10.86 -9.02
C LEU A 124 -7.54 11.53 -7.70
N SER A 125 -8.63 12.29 -7.75
CA SER A 125 -9.19 12.96 -6.56
C SER A 125 -9.72 12.00 -5.49
N GLN A 126 -9.91 10.73 -5.83
CA GLN A 126 -10.36 9.70 -4.88
C GLN A 126 -9.21 9.04 -4.15
N VAL A 127 -7.96 9.35 -4.50
CA VAL A 127 -6.77 8.73 -3.90
C VAL A 127 -5.85 9.81 -3.36
N SER A 128 -5.69 9.85 -2.04
CA SER A 128 -4.81 10.77 -1.34
C SER A 128 -3.63 9.99 -0.75
N VAL A 129 -2.42 10.54 -0.90
CA VAL A 129 -1.21 10.00 -0.28
C VAL A 129 -0.44 11.16 0.34
N LYS A 130 -0.06 11.01 1.59
CA LYS A 130 0.78 11.94 2.34
C LYS A 130 2.01 11.21 2.86
N ALA A 131 3.04 11.93 3.21
CA ALA A 131 4.22 11.36 3.83
C ALA A 131 4.61 12.19 5.05
N THR A 132 5.14 11.52 6.06
CA THR A 132 5.64 12.16 7.28
C THR A 132 6.88 11.42 7.79
N THR A 133 7.69 12.12 8.56
CA THR A 133 8.73 11.47 9.38
C THR A 133 8.21 11.30 10.80
N GLU A 134 8.93 10.54 11.62
CA GLU A 134 8.70 10.50 13.05
C GLU A 134 9.78 11.25 13.83
N GLU A 135 10.37 12.27 13.19
CA GLU A 135 11.33 13.17 13.84
C GLU A 135 12.53 12.43 14.46
N HIS A 136 13.08 11.46 13.74
CA HIS A 136 14.18 10.59 14.18
C HIS A 136 13.82 9.66 15.37
N LEU A 137 12.54 9.55 15.71
CA LEU A 137 12.08 8.68 16.80
C LEU A 137 11.69 7.30 16.28
N GLY A 138 11.94 6.28 17.07
CA GLY A 138 11.53 4.92 16.79
C GLY A 138 12.24 4.27 15.61
N PHE A 139 11.72 3.11 15.18
CA PHE A 139 12.35 2.34 14.12
C PHE A 139 12.31 3.06 12.76
N THR A 140 11.25 3.78 12.46
CA THR A 140 11.21 4.57 11.21
C THR A 140 12.17 5.74 11.29
N GLY A 141 12.25 6.39 12.44
CA GLY A 141 13.16 7.52 12.66
C GLY A 141 14.63 7.13 12.61
N ARG A 142 14.95 5.87 12.94
CA ARG A 142 16.31 5.33 12.83
C ARG A 142 16.61 4.74 11.46
N GLY A 143 15.65 4.73 10.55
CA GLY A 143 15.87 4.17 9.21
C GLY A 143 15.91 2.65 9.17
N GLU A 144 15.31 1.98 10.15
CA GLU A 144 15.27 0.50 10.20
C GLU A 144 14.12 -0.06 9.36
N GLY A 145 13.11 0.73 9.10
CA GLY A 145 11.95 0.33 8.32
C GLY A 145 11.12 1.50 7.88
N ILE A 146 10.14 1.20 7.05
CA ILE A 146 9.11 2.15 6.60
C ILE A 146 7.76 1.53 6.92
N SER A 147 6.84 2.34 7.44
CA SER A 147 5.47 1.92 7.66
C SER A 147 4.51 2.77 6.84
N ALA A 148 3.30 2.28 6.68
CA ALA A 148 2.22 3.01 6.03
C ALA A 148 0.90 2.72 6.72
N GLN A 149 0.04 3.71 6.73
CA GLN A 149 -1.33 3.60 7.22
C GLN A 149 -2.27 4.02 6.11
N ALA A 150 -3.44 3.39 6.05
CA ALA A 150 -4.44 3.74 5.07
C ALA A 150 -5.84 3.66 5.67
N ALA A 151 -6.72 4.46 5.11
CA ALA A 151 -8.16 4.36 5.35
C ALA A 151 -8.86 4.31 4.00
N ALA A 152 -9.94 3.55 3.92
CA ALA A 152 -10.73 3.43 2.71
C ALA A 152 -12.20 3.53 3.05
N LEU A 153 -12.96 4.15 2.16
CA LEU A 153 -14.40 4.24 2.26
C LEU A 153 -15.03 3.50 1.08
N LEU A 154 -15.92 2.57 1.39
CA LEU A 154 -16.68 1.82 0.39
C LEU A 154 -18.16 2.17 0.46
N SER A 155 -18.84 2.01 -0.65
CA SER A 155 -20.31 2.02 -0.71
C SER A 155 -20.79 0.79 -1.46
N SER A 156 -22.08 0.50 -1.34
CA SER A 156 -22.71 -0.56 -2.11
C SER A 156 -22.87 -0.13 -3.57
N LYS A 157 -22.71 -1.07 -4.47
CA LYS A 157 -22.99 -0.87 -5.87
C LYS A 157 -24.48 -0.66 -6.12
#